data_569b9412f058bef98b7d60a3be68fbe5
#
_entry.id   569b9412f058bef98b7d60a3be68fbe5
#
_cell.length_a   1.000
_cell.length_b   1.000
_cell.length_c   1.000
_cell.angle_alpha   90.00
_cell.angle_beta   90.00
_cell.angle_gamma   90.00
#
_symmetry.space_group_name_H-M   'P 1'
#
loop_
_entity.id
_entity.type
_entity.pdbx_description
1 polymer ?
#
loop_
_entity_poly.entity_id
_entity_poly.type
_entity_poly.pdbx_seq_one_letter_code
_entity_poly.pdbx_strand_id
1 'polypeptide(L)'
;MMLPDIETLIERNASPRASFALTDEMFVERGTKADWELLHDLHYKAEGLPIGPQFWKLTLHGQTIGVLVMGMPKGMLKERHLVFRNLAPGSGDTKLTNTNRYKYLNANFRVVSRFVVDTMFRGIGAGYRMMNLVARLDGHKNIEIQSSMSKFNAFGQKAGFKFVKPMNANKFDAGMKFFRGNFESTPQDFEAIVNELEASPRFEQLLAACKEFYQKNSAQENTGSARDGADARVAAMSPRDVIKGIQQMSLASPMYGIYQNPDAGRTDMPERLPLTAFDRQKPGERFIL
;
A
#
# COMPACT_ATOMS: atom_id res chain seq x y z
N MET A 1 -53.59 -24.12 -16.52
CA MET A 1 -52.77 -25.29 -16.20
C MET A 1 -51.71 -24.79 -15.21
N MET A 2 -51.93 -24.91 -13.91
CA MET A 2 -50.93 -24.54 -12.87
C MET A 2 -49.88 -25.65 -12.81
N LEU A 3 -48.62 -25.27 -12.92
CA LEU A 3 -47.52 -26.16 -12.68
C LEU A 3 -47.53 -26.48 -11.16
N PRO A 4 -47.36 -27.74 -10.78
CA PRO A 4 -47.25 -28.06 -9.36
C PRO A 4 -45.98 -27.44 -8.78
N ASP A 5 -46.10 -26.78 -7.63
CA ASP A 5 -44.96 -26.32 -6.84
C ASP A 5 -44.08 -27.52 -6.52
N ILE A 6 -42.93 -27.57 -7.16
CA ILE A 6 -41.89 -28.52 -6.81
C ILE A 6 -41.18 -27.94 -5.58
N GLU A 7 -41.67 -28.25 -4.39
CA GLU A 7 -40.91 -28.07 -3.17
C GLU A 7 -39.66 -28.98 -3.23
N THR A 8 -38.52 -28.38 -3.57
CA THR A 8 -37.27 -29.09 -3.44
C THR A 8 -36.89 -29.13 -1.99
N LEU A 9 -37.21 -30.23 -1.31
CA LEU A 9 -36.76 -30.52 0.05
C LEU A 9 -35.23 -30.74 0.00
N ILE A 10 -34.46 -29.73 0.38
CA ILE A 10 -33.01 -29.88 0.59
C ILE A 10 -32.82 -30.49 1.98
N GLU A 11 -32.70 -31.80 2.06
CA GLU A 11 -32.24 -32.46 3.28
C GLU A 11 -30.80 -32.01 3.56
N ARG A 12 -30.63 -31.15 4.55
CA ARG A 12 -29.32 -30.86 5.13
C ARG A 12 -28.90 -32.02 6.01
N ASN A 13 -28.15 -32.95 5.44
CA ASN A 13 -27.47 -33.97 6.23
C ASN A 13 -26.61 -33.29 7.29
N ALA A 14 -26.86 -33.59 8.55
CA ALA A 14 -26.14 -33.09 9.72
C ALA A 14 -24.69 -33.63 9.84
N SER A 15 -24.24 -34.47 8.91
CA SER A 15 -22.84 -34.88 8.85
C SER A 15 -21.96 -33.68 8.53
N PRO A 16 -20.93 -33.39 9.32
CA PRO A 16 -20.01 -32.31 9.01
C PRO A 16 -19.39 -32.64 7.63
N ARG A 17 -19.80 -31.90 6.61
CA ARG A 17 -19.10 -31.93 5.32
C ARG A 17 -17.66 -31.52 5.61
N ALA A 18 -16.69 -32.31 5.13
CA ALA A 18 -15.31 -31.88 5.10
C ALA A 18 -15.28 -30.47 4.49
N SER A 19 -15.01 -29.47 5.31
CA SER A 19 -14.99 -28.09 4.84
C SER A 19 -13.74 -27.93 3.99
N PHE A 20 -13.90 -27.94 2.68
CA PHE A 20 -12.83 -27.54 1.77
C PHE A 20 -12.74 -26.03 1.79
N ALA A 21 -11.69 -25.51 2.38
CA ALA A 21 -11.38 -24.09 2.28
C ALA A 21 -10.22 -23.91 1.29
N LEU A 22 -10.47 -23.17 0.21
CA LEU A 22 -9.43 -22.87 -0.80
C LEU A 22 -8.16 -22.27 -0.18
N THR A 23 -8.30 -21.57 0.95
CA THR A 23 -7.18 -21.01 1.70
C THR A 23 -6.25 -22.06 2.32
N ASP A 24 -6.70 -23.29 2.50
CA ASP A 24 -5.89 -24.38 3.07
C ASP A 24 -4.81 -24.85 2.08
N GLU A 25 -5.06 -24.67 0.78
CA GLU A 25 -4.15 -25.00 -0.31
C GLU A 25 -3.21 -23.84 -0.68
N MET A 26 -3.33 -22.72 0.00
CA MET A 26 -2.52 -21.53 -0.26
C MET A 26 -1.31 -21.46 0.66
N PHE A 27 -0.18 -21.02 0.10
CA PHE A 27 1.08 -20.89 0.86
C PHE A 27 1.76 -19.55 0.61
N VAL A 28 2.37 -19.04 1.65
CA VAL A 28 3.22 -17.84 1.62
C VAL A 28 4.69 -18.27 1.69
N GLU A 29 5.49 -17.77 0.76
CA GLU A 29 6.91 -18.10 0.64
C GLU A 29 7.70 -16.97 -0.05
N ARG A 30 9.03 -17.10 -0.11
CA ARG A 30 9.88 -16.18 -0.87
C ARG A 30 9.50 -16.22 -2.34
N GLY A 31 9.38 -15.03 -2.93
CA GLY A 31 9.16 -14.83 -4.35
C GLY A 31 10.37 -14.21 -5.04
N THR A 32 10.21 -13.97 -6.33
CA THR A 32 11.20 -13.39 -7.22
C THR A 32 10.65 -12.16 -7.94
N LYS A 33 11.52 -11.46 -8.66
CA LYS A 33 11.09 -10.37 -9.54
C LYS A 33 10.15 -10.87 -10.64
N ALA A 34 10.35 -12.09 -11.14
CA ALA A 34 9.46 -12.69 -12.14
C ALA A 34 8.04 -12.90 -11.59
N ASP A 35 7.88 -13.31 -10.32
CA ASP A 35 6.56 -13.39 -9.68
C ASP A 35 5.86 -12.02 -9.63
N TRP A 36 6.60 -10.94 -9.39
CA TRP A 36 6.07 -9.58 -9.45
C TRP A 36 5.64 -9.21 -10.88
N GLU A 37 6.44 -9.53 -11.88
CA GLU A 37 6.16 -9.24 -13.28
C GLU A 37 4.90 -9.94 -13.81
N LEU A 38 4.49 -11.06 -13.22
CA LEU A 38 3.22 -11.75 -13.55
C LEU A 38 1.98 -10.95 -13.13
N LEU A 39 2.06 -10.17 -12.05
CA LEU A 39 0.89 -9.54 -11.45
C LEU A 39 0.98 -8.00 -11.38
N HIS A 40 2.09 -7.40 -11.82
CA HIS A 40 2.35 -5.96 -11.62
C HIS A 40 1.32 -5.06 -12.31
N ASP A 41 0.77 -5.47 -13.45
CA ASP A 41 -0.26 -4.72 -14.19
C ASP A 41 -1.56 -4.54 -13.38
N LEU A 42 -1.81 -5.43 -12.43
CA LEU A 42 -2.95 -5.31 -11.52
C LEU A 42 -2.72 -4.29 -10.39
N HIS A 43 -1.51 -3.73 -10.29
CA HIS A 43 -1.19 -2.73 -9.28
C HIS A 43 -1.43 -1.33 -9.83
N TYR A 44 -2.20 -0.52 -9.12
CA TYR A 44 -2.55 0.85 -9.52
C TYR A 44 -1.37 1.82 -9.68
N LYS A 45 -0.21 1.48 -9.14
CA LYS A 45 1.06 2.19 -9.33
C LYS A 45 2.02 1.30 -10.10
N ALA A 46 2.12 1.53 -11.39
CA ALA A 46 3.05 0.83 -12.28
C ALA A 46 4.52 1.31 -12.15
N GLU A 47 4.76 2.36 -11.35
CA GLU A 47 6.09 2.94 -11.15
C GLU A 47 7.05 1.97 -10.46
N GLY A 48 8.34 2.16 -10.72
CA GLY A 48 9.46 1.32 -10.34
C GLY A 48 9.44 0.66 -8.96
N LEU A 49 10.29 -0.32 -8.79
CA LEU A 49 10.47 -1.05 -7.55
C LEU A 49 11.13 -0.18 -6.47
N PRO A 50 10.91 -0.46 -5.17
CA PRO A 50 11.58 0.23 -4.07
C PRO A 50 13.08 -0.07 -4.06
N ILE A 51 13.85 0.69 -3.30
CA ILE A 51 15.26 0.38 -3.04
C ILE A 51 15.34 -0.90 -2.21
N GLY A 52 16.21 -1.83 -2.59
CA GLY A 52 16.41 -3.10 -1.91
C GLY A 52 15.15 -3.97 -1.87
N PRO A 53 14.53 -4.27 -3.03
CA PRO A 53 13.27 -4.97 -3.07
C PRO A 53 13.43 -6.42 -2.59
N GLN A 54 12.52 -6.86 -1.76
CA GLN A 54 12.36 -8.26 -1.35
C GLN A 54 10.97 -8.71 -1.77
N PHE A 55 10.92 -9.83 -2.47
CA PHE A 55 9.68 -10.37 -3.04
C PHE A 55 9.17 -11.52 -2.19
N TRP A 56 7.87 -11.52 -1.99
CA TRP A 56 7.12 -12.57 -1.34
C TRP A 56 5.94 -12.93 -2.22
N LYS A 57 5.58 -14.20 -2.28
CA LYS A 57 4.46 -14.67 -3.08
C LYS A 57 3.47 -15.49 -2.27
N LEU A 58 2.24 -15.48 -2.73
CA LEU A 58 1.18 -16.38 -2.33
C LEU A 58 0.95 -17.35 -3.48
N THR A 59 1.02 -18.62 -3.19
CA THR A 59 0.83 -19.67 -4.20
C THR A 59 -0.40 -20.51 -3.93
N LEU A 60 -1.05 -20.98 -5.00
CA LEU A 60 -2.09 -21.99 -4.99
C LEU A 60 -1.71 -23.04 -6.05
N HIS A 61 -1.57 -24.30 -5.66
CA HIS A 61 -1.13 -25.38 -6.54
C HIS A 61 0.12 -25.05 -7.39
N GLY A 62 1.08 -24.34 -6.78
CA GLY A 62 2.31 -23.89 -7.44
C GLY A 62 2.18 -22.64 -8.32
N GLN A 63 0.98 -22.13 -8.55
CA GLN A 63 0.76 -20.88 -9.28
C GLN A 63 0.85 -19.68 -8.36
N THR A 64 1.53 -18.62 -8.78
CA THR A 64 1.57 -17.35 -8.06
C THR A 64 0.27 -16.58 -8.24
N ILE A 65 -0.47 -16.39 -7.15
CA ILE A 65 -1.77 -15.70 -7.11
C ILE A 65 -1.73 -14.38 -6.32
N GLY A 66 -0.61 -14.07 -5.70
CA GLY A 66 -0.39 -12.82 -4.99
C GLY A 66 1.08 -12.53 -4.81
N VAL A 67 1.44 -11.26 -4.81
CA VAL A 67 2.82 -10.80 -4.60
C VAL A 67 2.83 -9.60 -3.65
N LEU A 68 3.76 -9.63 -2.70
CA LEU A 68 4.06 -8.52 -1.81
C LEU A 68 5.54 -8.16 -1.95
N VAL A 69 5.82 -6.89 -2.22
CA VAL A 69 7.17 -6.38 -2.34
C VAL A 69 7.47 -5.49 -1.15
N MET A 70 8.48 -5.86 -0.39
CA MET A 70 9.03 -5.05 0.67
C MET A 70 10.24 -4.27 0.17
N GLY A 71 10.49 -3.12 0.79
CA GLY A 71 11.64 -2.28 0.48
C GLY A 71 12.26 -1.65 1.71
N MET A 72 13.34 -0.91 1.48
CA MET A 72 13.99 -0.10 2.52
C MET A 72 13.06 1.02 2.99
N PRO A 73 13.05 1.35 4.29
CA PRO A 73 12.26 2.45 4.83
C PRO A 73 12.79 3.80 4.37
N LYS A 74 11.89 4.77 4.17
CA LYS A 74 12.29 6.17 3.97
C LYS A 74 13.01 6.68 5.21
N GLY A 75 14.11 7.42 5.03
CA GLY A 75 14.90 7.95 6.15
C GLY A 75 14.10 8.91 7.04
N MET A 76 13.32 9.78 6.41
CA MET A 76 12.49 10.77 7.09
C MET A 76 11.02 10.55 6.76
N LEU A 77 10.20 10.36 7.79
CA LEU A 77 8.76 10.18 7.67
C LEU A 77 8.07 10.79 8.91
N LYS A 78 7.28 11.84 8.71
CA LYS A 78 6.61 12.58 9.79
C LYS A 78 5.71 11.68 10.63
N GLU A 79 4.94 10.82 10.00
CA GLU A 79 4.01 9.91 10.65
C GLU A 79 4.74 8.88 11.53
N ARG A 80 5.91 8.41 11.10
CA ARG A 80 6.77 7.55 11.94
C ARG A 80 7.21 8.28 13.21
N HIS A 81 7.53 9.56 13.10
CA HIS A 81 7.97 10.36 14.24
C HIS A 81 6.88 10.59 15.29
N LEU A 82 5.60 10.42 14.94
CA LEU A 82 4.51 10.44 15.93
C LEU A 82 4.50 9.17 16.78
N VAL A 83 4.90 8.04 16.20
CA VAL A 83 4.96 6.74 16.89
C VAL A 83 6.29 6.57 17.62
N PHE A 84 7.39 6.92 16.94
CA PHE A 84 8.76 6.77 17.43
C PHE A 84 9.41 8.16 17.53
N ARG A 85 9.13 8.87 18.63
CA ARG A 85 9.59 10.25 18.86
C ARG A 85 11.12 10.37 18.86
N ASN A 86 11.83 9.35 19.31
CA ASN A 86 13.30 9.29 19.33
C ASN A 86 13.92 9.23 17.92
N LEU A 87 13.14 8.92 16.88
CA LEU A 87 13.59 8.94 15.50
C LEU A 87 13.35 10.29 14.81
N ALA A 88 12.67 11.22 15.49
CA ALA A 88 12.44 12.56 14.96
C ALA A 88 13.77 13.32 14.78
N PRO A 89 13.83 14.28 13.81
CA PRO A 89 14.98 15.17 13.70
C PRO A 89 15.17 15.96 15.00
N GLY A 90 16.39 15.99 15.49
CA GLY A 90 16.79 16.79 16.67
C GLY A 90 17.64 18.00 16.26
N SER A 91 17.94 18.87 17.23
CA SER A 91 18.97 19.90 17.11
C SER A 91 20.34 19.25 17.34
N GLY A 92 21.32 19.49 16.46
CA GLY A 92 22.68 18.96 16.58
C GLY A 92 23.32 18.59 15.24
N ASP A 93 24.43 17.88 15.28
CA ASP A 93 25.10 17.42 14.06
C ASP A 93 24.18 16.51 13.25
N THR A 94 23.56 17.11 12.22
CA THR A 94 22.56 16.44 11.36
C THR A 94 23.16 15.29 10.55
N LYS A 95 24.44 15.35 10.20
CA LYS A 95 25.11 14.33 9.40
C LYS A 95 25.30 13.03 10.18
N LEU A 96 25.87 13.10 11.39
CA LEU A 96 26.08 11.94 12.25
C LEU A 96 24.74 11.35 12.71
N THR A 97 23.81 12.21 13.11
CA THR A 97 22.46 11.82 13.54
C THR A 97 21.71 11.11 12.40
N ASN A 98 21.81 11.62 11.16
CA ASN A 98 21.17 10.98 10.01
C ASN A 98 21.81 9.63 9.69
N THR A 99 23.13 9.51 9.71
CA THR A 99 23.84 8.23 9.48
C THR A 99 23.37 7.16 10.45
N ASN A 100 23.34 7.48 11.74
CA ASN A 100 22.91 6.55 12.78
C ASN A 100 21.41 6.20 12.66
N ARG A 101 20.58 7.18 12.30
CA ARG A 101 19.15 6.96 12.02
C ARG A 101 18.95 5.97 10.88
N TYR A 102 19.66 6.15 9.76
CA TYR A 102 19.58 5.22 8.63
C TYR A 102 20.04 3.81 8.98
N LYS A 103 21.16 3.69 9.73
CA LYS A 103 21.62 2.39 10.24
C LYS A 103 20.54 1.70 11.08
N TYR A 104 19.95 2.44 12.01
CA TYR A 104 18.89 1.91 12.87
C TYR A 104 17.64 1.53 12.08
N LEU A 105 17.19 2.38 11.15
CA LEU A 105 16.02 2.11 10.33
C LEU A 105 16.21 0.88 9.46
N ASN A 106 17.35 0.77 8.78
CA ASN A 106 17.63 -0.36 7.91
C ASN A 106 17.73 -1.69 8.66
N ALA A 107 18.17 -1.66 9.91
CA ALA A 107 18.29 -2.85 10.75
C ALA A 107 16.95 -3.27 11.40
N ASN A 108 16.03 -2.33 11.61
CA ASN A 108 14.82 -2.61 12.40
C ASN A 108 13.50 -2.44 11.65
N PHE A 109 13.54 -1.85 10.44
CA PHE A 109 12.32 -1.52 9.69
C PHE A 109 12.35 -2.07 8.28
N ARG A 110 11.18 -2.45 7.79
CA ARG A 110 10.87 -2.68 6.37
C ARG A 110 9.56 -1.99 6.02
N VAL A 111 9.36 -1.69 4.75
CA VAL A 111 8.13 -1.08 4.26
C VAL A 111 7.46 -1.97 3.23
N VAL A 112 6.15 -2.19 3.38
CA VAL A 112 5.31 -2.77 2.32
C VAL A 112 5.18 -1.72 1.22
N SER A 113 5.84 -1.96 0.10
CA SER A 113 5.90 -1.03 -1.04
C SER A 113 4.86 -1.33 -2.10
N ARG A 114 4.69 -2.61 -2.43
CA ARG A 114 3.70 -3.08 -3.40
C ARG A 114 3.01 -4.32 -2.85
N PHE A 115 1.72 -4.42 -3.12
CA PHE A 115 0.93 -5.58 -2.73
C PHE A 115 -0.19 -5.81 -3.73
N VAL A 116 -0.22 -6.97 -4.31
CA VAL A 116 -1.20 -7.39 -5.32
C VAL A 116 -1.68 -8.78 -4.98
N VAL A 117 -2.99 -8.98 -5.08
CA VAL A 117 -3.61 -10.30 -5.12
C VAL A 117 -4.41 -10.35 -6.41
N ASP A 118 -4.29 -11.44 -7.15
CA ASP A 118 -5.03 -11.69 -8.36
C ASP A 118 -6.54 -11.46 -8.12
N THR A 119 -7.19 -10.85 -9.08
CA THR A 119 -8.60 -10.43 -8.99
C THR A 119 -9.54 -11.58 -8.65
N MET A 120 -9.25 -12.78 -9.14
CA MET A 120 -10.06 -14.00 -8.89
C MET A 120 -10.02 -14.43 -7.41
N PHE A 121 -8.99 -14.04 -6.66
CA PHE A 121 -8.78 -14.44 -5.26
C PHE A 121 -8.98 -13.29 -4.27
N ARG A 122 -9.53 -12.17 -4.72
CA ARG A 122 -9.89 -11.05 -3.83
C ARG A 122 -11.16 -11.37 -3.04
N GLY A 123 -11.24 -10.83 -1.83
CA GLY A 123 -12.42 -10.99 -0.96
C GLY A 123 -12.42 -12.23 -0.07
N ILE A 124 -11.67 -13.27 -0.38
CA ILE A 124 -11.59 -14.52 0.43
C ILE A 124 -10.72 -14.39 1.69
N GLY A 125 -10.17 -13.22 1.95
CA GLY A 125 -9.30 -12.97 3.11
C GLY A 125 -7.82 -13.33 2.90
N ALA A 126 -7.41 -13.64 1.68
CA ALA A 126 -6.01 -13.97 1.36
C ALA A 126 -5.06 -12.80 1.65
N GLY A 127 -5.46 -11.57 1.32
CA GLY A 127 -4.58 -10.40 1.41
C GLY A 127 -4.08 -10.10 2.82
N TYR A 128 -4.94 -9.97 3.82
CA TYR A 128 -4.51 -9.63 5.17
C TYR A 128 -3.73 -10.77 5.85
N ARG A 129 -4.07 -12.02 5.54
CA ARG A 129 -3.33 -13.18 6.03
C ARG A 129 -1.91 -13.21 5.46
N MET A 130 -1.78 -13.10 4.14
CA MET A 130 -0.47 -12.99 3.48
C MET A 130 0.37 -11.84 4.05
N MET A 131 -0.21 -10.66 4.21
CA MET A 131 0.50 -9.49 4.72
C MET A 131 1.05 -9.72 6.14
N ASN A 132 0.28 -10.33 7.04
CA ASN A 132 0.74 -10.66 8.39
C ASN A 132 1.85 -11.71 8.35
N LEU A 133 1.65 -12.81 7.63
CA LEU A 133 2.64 -13.90 7.55
C LEU A 133 3.95 -13.42 6.94
N VAL A 134 3.91 -12.61 5.87
CA VAL A 134 5.10 -11.98 5.29
C VAL A 134 5.79 -11.08 6.30
N ALA A 135 5.05 -10.26 7.06
CA ALA A 135 5.63 -9.39 8.08
C ALA A 135 6.37 -10.16 9.18
N ARG A 136 5.90 -11.38 9.50
CA ARG A 136 6.56 -12.29 10.45
C ARG A 136 7.80 -12.95 9.86
N LEU A 137 7.67 -13.50 8.65
CA LEU A 137 8.75 -14.19 7.93
C LEU A 137 9.90 -13.25 7.54
N ASP A 138 9.63 -11.97 7.32
CA ASP A 138 10.66 -10.97 7.01
C ASP A 138 11.64 -10.77 8.19
N GLY A 139 11.17 -10.96 9.42
CA GLY A 139 11.98 -10.97 10.63
C GLY A 139 12.36 -9.60 11.17
N HIS A 140 12.09 -8.49 10.48
CA HIS A 140 12.35 -7.15 11.02
C HIS A 140 11.36 -6.81 12.13
N LYS A 141 11.83 -5.97 13.07
CA LYS A 141 11.06 -5.58 14.25
C LYS A 141 9.80 -4.77 13.92
N ASN A 142 9.89 -3.93 12.91
CA ASN A 142 8.81 -3.02 12.54
C ASN A 142 8.56 -3.08 11.03
N ILE A 143 7.32 -3.31 10.65
CA ILE A 143 6.90 -3.29 9.24
C ILE A 143 5.96 -2.11 9.05
N GLU A 144 6.30 -1.25 8.11
CA GLU A 144 5.55 -0.04 7.78
C GLU A 144 4.70 -0.23 6.52
N ILE A 145 3.58 0.46 6.47
CA ILE A 145 2.76 0.60 5.26
C ILE A 145 2.29 2.05 5.11
N GLN A 146 2.32 2.55 3.89
CA GLN A 146 1.64 3.78 3.48
C GLN A 146 0.61 3.42 2.41
N SER A 147 -0.67 3.42 2.77
CA SER A 147 -1.75 2.98 1.90
C SER A 147 -2.95 3.91 1.94
N SER A 148 -3.35 4.40 0.76
CA SER A 148 -4.60 5.15 0.59
C SER A 148 -5.82 4.24 0.77
N MET A 149 -5.69 2.97 0.33
CA MET A 149 -6.76 1.97 0.44
C MET A 149 -7.13 1.64 1.88
N SER A 150 -6.22 1.85 2.83
CA SER A 150 -6.48 1.61 4.26
C SER A 150 -7.51 2.55 4.87
N LYS A 151 -7.95 3.59 4.16
CA LYS A 151 -9.10 4.43 4.54
C LYS A 151 -10.44 3.75 4.30
N PHE A 152 -10.52 2.91 3.27
CA PHE A 152 -11.75 2.31 2.77
C PHE A 152 -11.84 0.82 3.07
N ASN A 153 -10.72 0.20 3.42
CA ASN A 153 -10.59 -1.23 3.58
C ASN A 153 -9.76 -1.56 4.82
N ALA A 154 -10.29 -2.41 5.68
CA ALA A 154 -9.66 -2.81 6.93
C ALA A 154 -8.57 -3.89 6.79
N PHE A 155 -8.07 -4.17 5.57
CA PHE A 155 -7.10 -5.26 5.35
C PHE A 155 -5.84 -5.13 6.20
N GLY A 156 -5.29 -3.91 6.32
CA GLY A 156 -4.12 -3.64 7.14
C GLY A 156 -4.39 -3.83 8.64
N GLN A 157 -5.54 -3.35 9.14
CA GLN A 157 -5.95 -3.57 10.53
C GLN A 157 -6.13 -5.06 10.82
N LYS A 158 -6.79 -5.81 9.93
CA LYS A 158 -6.93 -7.26 10.04
C LYS A 158 -5.59 -7.99 10.05
N ALA A 159 -4.61 -7.48 9.32
CA ALA A 159 -3.23 -7.99 9.35
C ALA A 159 -2.46 -7.60 10.63
N GLY A 160 -3.04 -6.80 11.52
CA GLY A 160 -2.42 -6.38 12.79
C GLY A 160 -1.70 -5.04 12.74
N PHE A 161 -1.77 -4.30 11.64
CA PHE A 161 -1.20 -2.95 11.56
C PHE A 161 -2.03 -1.96 12.37
N LYS A 162 -1.35 -1.11 13.13
CA LYS A 162 -1.93 0.04 13.83
C LYS A 162 -1.74 1.28 12.98
N PHE A 163 -2.81 2.01 12.69
CA PHE A 163 -2.77 3.20 11.83
C PHE A 163 -2.78 4.49 12.62
N VAL A 164 -1.97 5.44 12.17
CA VAL A 164 -1.95 6.81 12.69
C VAL A 164 -2.91 7.67 11.89
N LYS A 165 -3.58 8.61 12.54
CA LYS A 165 -4.45 9.59 11.86
C LYS A 165 -3.64 10.36 10.81
N PRO A 166 -4.17 10.57 9.59
CA PRO A 166 -3.48 11.35 8.57
C PRO A 166 -3.18 12.77 9.04
N MET A 167 -1.95 13.21 8.88
CA MET A 167 -1.54 14.59 9.25
C MET A 167 -1.99 15.65 8.23
N ASN A 168 -2.45 15.25 7.05
CA ASN A 168 -2.66 16.13 5.89
C ASN A 168 -4.14 16.26 5.50
N ALA A 169 -5.06 16.46 6.46
CA ALA A 169 -6.45 16.81 6.15
C ALA A 169 -6.53 18.06 5.25
N ASN A 170 -5.65 19.03 5.44
CA ASN A 170 -5.61 20.29 4.68
C ASN A 170 -5.32 20.11 3.18
N LYS A 171 -4.69 19.03 2.76
CA LYS A 171 -4.45 18.78 1.33
C LYS A 171 -5.71 18.39 0.56
N PHE A 172 -6.63 17.70 1.21
CA PHE A 172 -7.93 17.38 0.62
C PHE A 172 -8.70 18.68 0.32
N ASP A 173 -8.83 19.56 1.31
CA ASP A 173 -9.55 20.82 1.15
C ASP A 173 -8.90 21.73 0.10
N ALA A 174 -7.57 21.84 0.13
CA ALA A 174 -6.82 22.60 -0.86
C ALA A 174 -7.00 22.04 -2.29
N GLY A 175 -6.93 20.73 -2.45
CA GLY A 175 -7.16 20.07 -3.74
C GLY A 175 -8.59 20.23 -4.23
N MET A 176 -9.58 20.03 -3.37
CA MET A 176 -10.98 20.24 -3.72
C MET A 176 -11.26 21.70 -4.13
N LYS A 177 -10.70 22.66 -3.41
CA LYS A 177 -10.80 24.10 -3.76
C LYS A 177 -10.14 24.39 -5.11
N PHE A 178 -8.96 23.78 -5.36
CA PHE A 178 -8.25 23.94 -6.63
C PHE A 178 -9.09 23.40 -7.81
N PHE A 179 -9.57 22.16 -7.72
CA PHE A 179 -10.37 21.58 -8.79
C PHE A 179 -11.65 22.36 -9.04
N ARG A 180 -12.43 22.67 -8.01
CA ARG A 180 -13.68 23.45 -8.14
C ARG A 180 -13.48 24.88 -8.65
N GLY A 181 -12.31 25.45 -8.46
CA GLY A 181 -12.00 26.78 -8.97
C GLY A 181 -11.52 26.82 -10.42
N ASN A 182 -11.15 25.67 -10.98
CA ASN A 182 -10.55 25.60 -12.31
C ASN A 182 -11.27 24.67 -13.29
N PHE A 183 -12.11 23.74 -12.79
CA PHE A 183 -12.79 22.74 -13.59
C PHE A 183 -14.27 22.62 -13.19
N GLU A 184 -15.13 22.34 -14.16
CA GLU A 184 -16.55 22.04 -13.97
C GLU A 184 -16.75 20.56 -13.62
N SER A 185 -15.85 19.69 -14.13
CA SER A 185 -15.89 18.24 -13.91
C SER A 185 -15.63 17.87 -12.46
N THR A 186 -16.21 16.75 -12.04
CA THR A 186 -16.04 16.21 -10.70
C THR A 186 -14.56 15.86 -10.43
N PRO A 187 -13.97 16.34 -9.32
CA PRO A 187 -12.54 16.12 -9.02
C PRO A 187 -12.10 14.65 -8.98
N GLN A 188 -13.02 13.70 -8.81
CA GLN A 188 -12.76 12.25 -8.81
C GLN A 188 -12.71 11.64 -10.22
N ASP A 189 -13.35 12.29 -11.20
CA ASP A 189 -13.38 11.81 -12.57
C ASP A 189 -12.12 12.26 -13.33
N PHE A 190 -11.14 11.36 -13.37
CA PHE A 190 -9.85 11.63 -13.99
C PHE A 190 -9.97 11.96 -15.47
N GLU A 191 -10.74 11.15 -16.22
CA GLU A 191 -10.86 11.31 -17.66
C GLU A 191 -11.63 12.60 -18.02
N ALA A 192 -12.68 12.91 -17.28
CA ALA A 192 -13.43 14.15 -17.50
C ALA A 192 -12.55 15.39 -17.26
N ILE A 193 -11.76 15.42 -16.19
CA ILE A 193 -10.83 16.52 -15.89
C ILE A 193 -9.76 16.67 -16.97
N VAL A 194 -9.18 15.56 -17.44
CA VAL A 194 -8.16 15.60 -18.50
C VAL A 194 -8.74 16.12 -19.79
N ASN A 195 -9.90 15.59 -20.20
CA ASN A 195 -10.60 16.04 -21.42
C ASN A 195 -10.98 17.52 -21.35
N GLU A 196 -11.47 17.98 -20.19
CA GLU A 196 -11.81 19.40 -19.96
C GLU A 196 -10.58 20.29 -20.07
N LEU A 197 -9.45 19.86 -19.48
CA LEU A 197 -8.18 20.58 -19.58
C LEU A 197 -7.71 20.68 -21.04
N GLU A 198 -7.68 19.56 -21.77
CA GLU A 198 -7.18 19.48 -23.14
C GLU A 198 -8.08 20.22 -24.14
N ALA A 199 -9.39 20.28 -23.91
CA ALA A 199 -10.36 21.02 -24.72
C ALA A 199 -10.43 22.51 -24.38
N SER A 200 -9.78 22.95 -23.31
CA SER A 200 -9.92 24.34 -22.82
C SER A 200 -9.23 25.34 -23.76
N PRO A 201 -9.90 26.45 -24.12
CA PRO A 201 -9.24 27.57 -24.79
C PRO A 201 -8.08 28.19 -24.01
N ARG A 202 -8.03 27.95 -22.70
CA ARG A 202 -6.96 28.40 -21.78
C ARG A 202 -6.03 27.26 -21.37
N PHE A 203 -5.83 26.26 -22.24
CA PHE A 203 -5.07 25.04 -21.94
C PHE A 203 -3.72 25.34 -21.28
N GLU A 204 -2.88 26.19 -21.89
CA GLU A 204 -1.55 26.51 -21.36
C GLU A 204 -1.60 27.13 -19.96
N GLN A 205 -2.55 28.04 -19.72
CA GLN A 205 -2.70 28.69 -18.42
C GLN A 205 -3.18 27.69 -17.35
N LEU A 206 -4.13 26.84 -17.69
CA LEU A 206 -4.64 25.83 -16.77
C LEU A 206 -3.60 24.77 -16.46
N LEU A 207 -2.85 24.33 -17.48
CA LEU A 207 -1.77 23.37 -17.29
C LEU A 207 -0.67 23.96 -16.42
N ALA A 208 -0.29 25.22 -16.61
CA ALA A 208 0.67 25.91 -15.76
C ALA A 208 0.17 26.00 -14.31
N ALA A 209 -1.09 26.35 -14.10
CA ALA A 209 -1.70 26.38 -12.75
C ALA A 209 -1.71 24.99 -12.09
N CYS A 210 -1.98 23.94 -12.85
CA CYS A 210 -1.91 22.56 -12.35
C CYS A 210 -0.48 22.20 -11.91
N LYS A 211 0.52 22.51 -12.74
CA LYS A 211 1.93 22.24 -12.44
C LYS A 211 2.41 23.02 -11.21
N GLU A 212 2.07 24.29 -11.10
CA GLU A 212 2.37 25.12 -9.92
C GLU A 212 1.72 24.56 -8.65
N PHE A 213 0.43 24.23 -8.71
CA PHE A 213 -0.28 23.63 -7.58
C PHE A 213 0.35 22.30 -7.15
N TYR A 214 0.67 21.42 -8.10
CA TYR A 214 1.33 20.14 -7.85
C TYR A 214 2.68 20.35 -7.18
N GLN A 215 3.54 21.17 -7.75
CA GLN A 215 4.89 21.47 -7.25
C GLN A 215 4.85 22.01 -5.82
N LYS A 216 3.99 23.00 -5.57
CA LYS A 216 3.83 23.63 -4.24
C LYS A 216 3.39 22.64 -3.16
N ASN A 217 2.55 21.69 -3.50
CA ASN A 217 1.92 20.80 -2.53
C ASN A 217 2.50 19.37 -2.51
N SER A 218 3.26 18.96 -3.50
CA SER A 218 3.85 17.63 -3.57
C SER A 218 4.97 17.47 -2.55
N ALA A 219 4.84 16.48 -1.65
CA ALA A 219 5.92 16.13 -0.75
C ALA A 219 7.10 15.50 -1.50
N GLN A 220 6.85 14.86 -2.63
CA GLN A 220 7.87 14.25 -3.46
C GLN A 220 8.83 15.30 -4.04
N GLU A 221 8.29 16.42 -4.51
CA GLU A 221 9.07 17.49 -5.10
C GLU A 221 9.73 18.43 -4.07
N ASN A 222 9.26 18.40 -2.82
CA ASN A 222 9.69 19.35 -1.80
C ASN A 222 10.56 18.74 -0.68
N THR A 223 10.99 17.47 -0.81
CA THR A 223 11.76 16.79 0.25
C THR A 223 13.05 16.14 -0.27
N GLY A 224 14.11 16.27 0.51
CA GLY A 224 15.40 15.64 0.26
C GLY A 224 16.05 16.07 -1.04
N SER A 225 16.85 15.18 -1.63
CA SER A 225 17.53 15.40 -2.93
C SER A 225 16.57 15.54 -4.12
N ALA A 226 15.30 15.13 -3.95
CA ALA A 226 14.29 15.32 -4.98
C ALA A 226 13.92 16.79 -5.22
N ARG A 227 14.21 17.68 -4.25
CA ARG A 227 14.03 19.13 -4.42
C ARG A 227 14.91 19.70 -5.53
N ASP A 228 16.11 19.13 -5.67
CA ASP A 228 17.01 19.53 -6.74
C ASP A 228 16.46 19.01 -8.07
N GLY A 229 16.19 19.91 -9.03
CA GLY A 229 15.61 19.61 -10.33
C GLY A 229 14.09 19.34 -10.32
N ALA A 230 13.36 19.68 -9.24
CA ALA A 230 11.90 19.58 -9.20
C ALA A 230 11.24 20.41 -10.30
N ASP A 231 11.73 21.62 -10.55
CA ASP A 231 11.21 22.52 -11.60
C ASP A 231 11.23 21.86 -12.98
N ALA A 232 12.35 21.24 -13.35
CA ALA A 232 12.50 20.59 -14.63
C ALA A 232 11.60 19.34 -14.76
N ARG A 233 11.50 18.54 -13.68
CA ARG A 233 10.62 17.35 -13.68
C ARG A 233 9.16 17.74 -13.81
N VAL A 234 8.70 18.72 -13.02
CA VAL A 234 7.30 19.16 -13.06
C VAL A 234 7.01 19.84 -14.41
N ALA A 235 7.94 20.63 -14.95
CA ALA A 235 7.78 21.22 -16.28
C ALA A 235 7.60 20.15 -17.37
N ALA A 236 8.30 19.00 -17.26
CA ALA A 236 8.22 17.90 -18.21
C ALA A 236 6.98 17.00 -18.05
N MET A 237 6.17 17.15 -16.98
CA MET A 237 4.97 16.34 -16.77
C MET A 237 3.92 16.58 -17.85
N SER A 238 3.33 15.49 -18.33
CA SER A 238 2.17 15.54 -19.21
C SER A 238 0.93 16.07 -18.47
N PRO A 239 -0.10 16.57 -19.19
CA PRO A 239 -1.39 16.94 -18.60
C PRO A 239 -1.98 15.81 -17.71
N ARG A 240 -1.92 14.58 -18.23
CA ARG A 240 -2.43 13.40 -17.52
C ARG A 240 -1.65 13.11 -16.22
N ASP A 241 -0.32 13.23 -16.26
CA ASP A 241 0.52 12.95 -15.09
C ASP A 241 0.32 14.00 -13.99
N VAL A 242 0.22 15.28 -14.34
CA VAL A 242 0.02 16.32 -13.35
C VAL A 242 -1.37 16.24 -12.70
N ILE A 243 -2.42 15.99 -13.47
CA ILE A 243 -3.78 15.78 -12.92
C ILE A 243 -3.82 14.55 -12.02
N LYS A 244 -3.25 13.43 -12.46
CA LYS A 244 -3.12 12.21 -11.65
C LYS A 244 -2.36 12.47 -10.34
N GLY A 245 -1.27 13.22 -10.42
CA GLY A 245 -0.47 13.61 -9.26
C GLY A 245 -1.28 14.46 -8.27
N ILE A 246 -2.04 15.44 -8.73
CA ILE A 246 -2.90 16.29 -7.89
C ILE A 246 -4.01 15.45 -7.25
N GLN A 247 -4.69 14.61 -8.01
CA GLN A 247 -5.74 13.72 -7.46
C GLN A 247 -5.17 12.77 -6.41
N GLN A 248 -4.06 12.11 -6.68
CA GLN A 248 -3.41 11.20 -5.72
C GLN A 248 -3.01 11.91 -4.44
N MET A 249 -2.45 13.10 -4.53
CA MET A 249 -2.03 13.90 -3.39
C MET A 249 -3.22 14.40 -2.57
N SER A 250 -4.29 14.83 -3.22
CA SER A 250 -5.45 15.47 -2.59
C SER A 250 -6.48 14.45 -2.11
N LEU A 251 -6.91 13.53 -3.00
CA LEU A 251 -8.01 12.61 -2.74
C LEU A 251 -7.54 11.30 -2.06
N ALA A 252 -6.30 10.89 -2.32
CA ALA A 252 -5.76 9.61 -1.91
C ALA A 252 -4.58 9.73 -0.94
N SER A 253 -4.61 10.68 0.00
CA SER A 253 -3.56 10.79 1.05
C SER A 253 -3.41 9.46 1.78
N PRO A 254 -2.24 8.83 1.75
CA PRO A 254 -2.06 7.53 2.36
C PRO A 254 -2.17 7.61 3.89
N MET A 255 -2.72 6.57 4.49
CA MET A 255 -2.59 6.33 5.93
C MET A 255 -1.27 5.62 6.20
N TYR A 256 -0.59 6.04 7.26
CA TYR A 256 0.59 5.35 7.78
C TYR A 256 0.16 4.29 8.79
N GLY A 257 0.58 3.06 8.57
CA GLY A 257 0.39 1.94 9.46
C GLY A 257 1.72 1.32 9.87
N ILE A 258 1.77 0.80 11.09
CA ILE A 258 2.91 0.09 11.65
C ILE A 258 2.46 -1.24 12.22
N TYR A 259 3.17 -2.30 11.90
CA TYR A 259 3.10 -3.61 12.53
C TYR A 259 4.37 -3.85 13.33
N GLN A 260 4.23 -4.09 14.62
CA GLN A 260 5.32 -4.51 15.50
C GLN A 260 5.35 -6.04 15.48
N ASN A 261 6.39 -6.59 14.88
CA ASN A 261 6.51 -8.03 14.68
C ASN A 261 6.86 -8.74 15.98
N PRO A 262 5.96 -9.57 16.56
CA PRO A 262 6.23 -10.31 17.78
C PRO A 262 7.26 -11.44 17.59
N ASP A 263 7.54 -11.81 16.32
CA ASP A 263 8.48 -12.86 15.94
C ASP A 263 9.82 -12.30 15.43
N ALA A 264 10.09 -11.01 15.64
CA ALA A 264 11.32 -10.39 15.21
C ALA A 264 12.55 -11.09 15.78
N GLY A 265 13.51 -11.41 14.90
CA GLY A 265 14.76 -12.08 15.27
C GLY A 265 14.63 -13.58 15.53
N ARG A 266 13.47 -14.21 15.29
CA ARG A 266 13.35 -15.68 15.34
C ARG A 266 14.09 -16.33 14.18
N THR A 267 14.81 -17.40 14.48
CA THR A 267 15.58 -18.21 13.50
C THR A 267 14.91 -19.54 13.17
N ASP A 268 13.85 -19.89 13.90
CA ASP A 268 13.09 -21.14 13.77
C ASP A 268 11.87 -21.01 12.87
N MET A 269 11.68 -19.85 12.23
CA MET A 269 10.57 -19.65 11.29
C MET A 269 10.79 -20.45 10.00
N PRO A 270 9.77 -21.20 9.53
CA PRO A 270 9.89 -21.95 8.30
C PRO A 270 9.95 -21.04 7.08
N GLU A 271 10.56 -21.51 5.99
CA GLU A 271 10.66 -20.77 4.74
C GLU A 271 9.30 -20.60 4.02
N ARG A 272 8.37 -21.51 4.30
CA ARG A 272 7.03 -21.57 3.70
C ARG A 272 5.98 -21.79 4.78
N LEU A 273 4.90 -21.02 4.73
CA LEU A 273 3.78 -21.13 5.66
C LEU A 273 2.45 -21.34 4.92
N PRO A 274 1.58 -22.25 5.37
CA PRO A 274 0.22 -22.28 4.89
C PRO A 274 -0.49 -20.97 5.26
N LEU A 275 -1.35 -20.47 4.38
CA LEU A 275 -2.04 -19.19 4.59
C LEU A 275 -2.89 -19.19 5.88
N THR A 276 -3.48 -20.34 6.20
CA THR A 276 -4.28 -20.57 7.40
C THR A 276 -3.48 -20.58 8.70
N ALA A 277 -2.15 -20.62 8.62
CA ALA A 277 -1.31 -20.45 9.80
C ALA A 277 -1.53 -19.11 10.52
N PHE A 278 -2.01 -18.10 9.79
CA PHE A 278 -2.44 -16.82 10.39
C PHE A 278 -3.54 -17.00 11.43
N ASP A 279 -4.46 -17.92 11.22
CA ASP A 279 -5.68 -18.10 12.04
C ASP A 279 -5.40 -18.84 13.38
N ARG A 280 -4.18 -19.33 13.60
CA ARG A 280 -3.77 -20.06 14.81
C ARG A 280 -3.55 -19.15 16.03
N GLN A 281 -3.27 -17.87 15.82
CA GLN A 281 -3.02 -16.87 16.86
C GLN A 281 -3.50 -15.50 16.42
N LYS A 282 -3.64 -14.57 17.37
CA LYS A 282 -3.95 -13.17 17.01
C LYS A 282 -2.77 -12.53 16.27
N PRO A 283 -3.04 -11.53 15.40
CA PRO A 283 -2.00 -10.89 14.60
C PRO A 283 -0.83 -10.31 15.40
N GLY A 284 -1.07 -9.86 16.64
CA GLY A 284 -0.04 -9.28 17.51
C GLY A 284 0.58 -10.26 18.53
N GLU A 285 0.17 -11.52 18.52
CA GLU A 285 0.73 -12.57 19.39
C GLU A 285 1.85 -13.32 18.67
N ARG A 286 2.75 -13.94 19.43
CA ARG A 286 3.85 -14.74 18.90
C ARG A 286 3.30 -15.92 18.09
N PHE A 287 3.98 -16.23 17.00
CA PHE A 287 3.56 -17.29 16.09
C PHE A 287 3.67 -18.67 16.74
N ILE A 288 2.63 -19.48 16.58
CA ILE A 288 2.57 -20.88 17.01
C ILE A 288 3.01 -21.74 15.83
N LEU A 289 4.15 -22.41 15.97
CA LEU A 289 4.72 -23.34 14.97
C LEU A 289 3.93 -24.63 14.90
#